data_8f37cf19d286bf37978ecb19d800e104
#
_entry.id   8f37cf19d286bf37978ecb19d800e104
#
_cell.length_a   1.000
_cell.length_b   1.000
_cell.length_c   1.000
_cell.angle_alpha   90.00
_cell.angle_beta   90.00
_cell.angle_gamma   90.00
#
_symmetry.space_group_name_H-M   'P 1'
#
loop_
_entity.id
_entity.type
_entity.pdbx_description
1 polymer ?
#
loop_
_entity_poly.entity_id
_entity_poly.type
_entity_poly.pdbx_seq_one_letter_code
_entity_poly.pdbx_strand_id
1 'polypeptide(L)'
;MPRPTRRAFLKGASGSLVTAVLAATNAQLAQAADRSVYTRGTTLEQAAAPLATSGYTRLTAGPGYPLVVRADLAEPRPSRDDTRTGLASIVQFTDLHVVDAQSPVRFEFLNTVNSSACRPQEALGTQGAAQLVKRINDLAKGPFTGRRFDCVVSTGDNTDNHEHVELEWYLAVMNGGVITPNTGASDRWEGAQTSGNPQYYNVENASVRDRYVSAGFPVLDGFFRRATAAHRSPGLNVRWFSVFGNHDDSVSGVLPSDWGALAAMYTGDVKFTGFTSGTSDAALRRTFTNGSTAIKGVSSSTKNTWHVTPDERRRPFTPTEYMRAHLPSGGHGFTDENVATGRGYYTFRIADGVTGISLDSTNRAGFTEGSLGHEQFLWLQRVLTAGSSTYVDFWGRTQRHAVADEMFVIFSHHTSTTMTNVLLDPATPELRHAGREVRDTLMRFRNVVAWVNGHTHENRITAHRHADPRRSFWEINTASHVDFPQHARIIELCDNADGTLSLFTTLVESAAPYAASTTGQDQADLASLYRELSYNDPNRSAALTGADADRNTELILRHPWR
;
A
#
# COMPACT_ATOMS: atom_id res chain seq x y z
N MET A 1 -67.88 -39.67 -12.29
CA MET A 1 -66.62 -38.88 -12.20
C MET A 1 -66.25 -38.83 -10.76
N PRO A 2 -65.11 -39.39 -10.32
CA PRO A 2 -64.69 -39.34 -8.94
C PRO A 2 -64.14 -37.96 -8.63
N ARG A 3 -64.51 -37.37 -7.48
CA ARG A 3 -64.03 -36.13 -6.97
C ARG A 3 -62.56 -36.33 -6.54
N PRO A 4 -61.62 -35.42 -6.91
CA PRO A 4 -60.23 -35.55 -6.47
C PRO A 4 -60.11 -35.40 -4.94
N THR A 5 -59.32 -36.27 -4.33
CA THR A 5 -59.10 -36.29 -2.89
C THR A 5 -58.24 -35.08 -2.45
N ARG A 6 -58.45 -34.60 -1.24
CA ARG A 6 -57.68 -33.47 -0.62
C ARG A 6 -56.15 -33.59 -0.76
N ARG A 7 -55.65 -34.82 -0.91
CA ARG A 7 -54.20 -35.09 -1.09
C ARG A 7 -53.67 -34.71 -2.46
N ALA A 8 -54.49 -34.81 -3.52
CA ALA A 8 -54.11 -34.42 -4.87
C ALA A 8 -54.03 -32.88 -5.00
N PHE A 9 -54.91 -32.15 -4.30
CA PHE A 9 -54.91 -30.68 -4.32
C PHE A 9 -53.70 -30.08 -3.59
N LEU A 10 -53.29 -30.68 -2.47
CA LEU A 10 -52.08 -30.24 -1.73
C LEU A 10 -50.79 -30.53 -2.50
N LYS A 11 -50.71 -31.62 -3.26
CA LYS A 11 -49.52 -31.90 -4.09
C LYS A 11 -49.43 -30.95 -5.31
N GLY A 12 -50.55 -30.58 -5.89
CA GLY A 12 -50.58 -29.62 -7.02
C GLY A 12 -50.24 -28.18 -6.56
N ALA A 13 -50.78 -27.76 -5.42
CA ALA A 13 -50.50 -26.44 -4.86
C ALA A 13 -49.05 -26.28 -4.37
N SER A 14 -48.47 -27.32 -3.77
CA SER A 14 -47.09 -27.32 -3.31
C SER A 14 -46.08 -27.28 -4.46
N GLY A 15 -46.36 -28.03 -5.54
CA GLY A 15 -45.49 -28.01 -6.73
C GLY A 15 -45.51 -26.67 -7.46
N SER A 16 -46.68 -26.03 -7.58
CA SER A 16 -46.79 -24.72 -8.20
C SER A 16 -46.17 -23.58 -7.34
N LEU A 17 -46.28 -23.65 -6.02
CA LEU A 17 -45.64 -22.68 -5.12
C LEU A 17 -44.10 -22.83 -5.12
N VAL A 18 -43.59 -24.04 -5.12
CA VAL A 18 -42.14 -24.28 -5.17
C VAL A 18 -41.56 -23.85 -6.51
N THR A 19 -42.27 -24.11 -7.61
CA THR A 19 -41.83 -23.68 -8.95
C THR A 19 -41.91 -22.15 -9.08
N ALA A 20 -42.91 -21.49 -8.52
CA ALA A 20 -43.04 -20.04 -8.53
C ALA A 20 -41.99 -19.36 -7.64
N VAL A 21 -41.69 -19.94 -6.47
CA VAL A 21 -40.62 -19.43 -5.59
C VAL A 21 -39.24 -19.64 -6.20
N LEU A 22 -38.98 -20.79 -6.82
CA LEU A 22 -37.72 -21.04 -7.53
C LEU A 22 -37.60 -20.17 -8.81
N ALA A 23 -38.68 -19.91 -9.52
CA ALA A 23 -38.68 -19.01 -10.65
C ALA A 23 -38.50 -17.54 -10.22
N ALA A 24 -39.11 -17.12 -9.10
CA ALA A 24 -38.91 -15.78 -8.54
C ALA A 24 -37.49 -15.59 -7.99
N THR A 25 -36.91 -16.59 -7.31
CA THR A 25 -35.51 -16.54 -6.85
C THR A 25 -34.53 -16.58 -8.01
N ASN A 26 -34.80 -17.38 -9.05
CA ASN A 26 -33.97 -17.39 -10.26
C ASN A 26 -34.12 -16.08 -11.07
N ALA A 27 -35.31 -15.47 -11.12
CA ALA A 27 -35.50 -14.17 -11.75
C ALA A 27 -34.84 -13.03 -10.95
N GLN A 28 -34.88 -13.08 -9.62
CA GLN A 28 -34.15 -12.16 -8.77
C GLN A 28 -32.64 -12.38 -8.85
N LEU A 29 -32.15 -13.60 -8.91
CA LEU A 29 -30.76 -13.92 -9.17
C LEU A 29 -30.35 -13.55 -10.61
N ALA A 30 -31.19 -13.70 -11.59
CA ALA A 30 -30.94 -13.26 -12.97
C ALA A 30 -30.95 -11.72 -13.09
N GLN A 31 -31.84 -11.00 -12.37
CA GLN A 31 -31.84 -9.54 -12.32
C GLN A 31 -30.66 -9.00 -11.51
N ALA A 32 -30.18 -9.69 -10.46
CA ALA A 32 -28.94 -9.38 -9.79
C ALA A 32 -27.70 -9.68 -10.66
N ALA A 33 -27.78 -10.69 -11.55
CA ALA A 33 -26.72 -11.01 -12.52
C ALA A 33 -26.66 -10.01 -13.69
N ASP A 34 -27.73 -9.29 -14.00
CA ASP A 34 -27.76 -8.30 -15.10
C ASP A 34 -27.14 -6.92 -14.69
N ARG A 35 -26.94 -6.69 -13.39
CA ARG A 35 -26.00 -5.68 -12.88
C ARG A 35 -24.65 -6.33 -12.62
N SER A 36 -23.97 -6.69 -13.69
CA SER A 36 -22.73 -7.45 -13.64
C SER A 36 -21.65 -6.67 -12.89
N VAL A 37 -21.41 -7.07 -11.64
CA VAL A 37 -20.17 -6.73 -10.95
C VAL A 37 -19.03 -7.25 -11.82
N TYR A 38 -18.17 -6.34 -12.28
CA TYR A 38 -17.03 -6.71 -13.13
C TYR A 38 -15.91 -7.28 -12.25
N THR A 39 -15.95 -8.58 -12.02
CA THR A 39 -14.99 -9.27 -11.12
C THR A 39 -13.67 -9.61 -11.78
N ARG A 40 -13.65 -9.74 -13.12
CA ARG A 40 -12.50 -10.24 -13.88
C ARG A 40 -11.23 -9.42 -13.62
N GLY A 41 -10.17 -10.12 -13.24
CA GLY A 41 -8.87 -9.52 -12.93
C GLY A 41 -8.76 -8.89 -11.53
N THR A 42 -9.78 -9.05 -10.70
CA THR A 42 -9.75 -8.66 -9.29
C THR A 42 -9.72 -9.88 -8.37
N THR A 43 -9.48 -9.67 -7.09
CA THR A 43 -9.56 -10.74 -6.09
C THR A 43 -10.99 -11.19 -5.77
N LEU A 44 -12.02 -10.58 -6.36
CA LEU A 44 -13.40 -11.13 -6.35
C LEU A 44 -13.52 -12.38 -7.23
N GLU A 45 -12.74 -12.47 -8.32
CA GLU A 45 -12.72 -13.61 -9.22
C GLU A 45 -11.80 -14.72 -8.70
N GLN A 46 -10.55 -14.36 -8.43
CA GLN A 46 -9.51 -15.29 -8.01
C GLN A 46 -8.35 -14.56 -7.32
N ALA A 47 -7.63 -15.26 -6.46
CA ALA A 47 -6.44 -14.76 -5.78
C ALA A 47 -5.31 -15.80 -5.81
N ALA A 48 -4.07 -15.35 -5.59
CA ALA A 48 -2.92 -16.24 -5.49
C ALA A 48 -3.10 -17.22 -4.32
N ALA A 49 -2.93 -18.50 -4.57
CA ALA A 49 -3.03 -19.55 -3.57
C ALA A 49 -1.88 -20.55 -3.68
N PRO A 50 -1.40 -21.10 -2.56
CA PRO A 50 -0.33 -22.10 -2.57
C PRO A 50 -0.84 -23.45 -3.07
N LEU A 51 0.01 -24.19 -3.78
CA LEU A 51 -0.27 -25.58 -4.17
C LEU A 51 -0.07 -26.58 -3.01
N ALA A 52 0.73 -26.23 -2.01
CA ALA A 52 0.95 -27.04 -0.82
C ALA A 52 0.94 -26.17 0.43
N THR A 53 0.71 -26.79 1.60
CA THR A 53 0.55 -26.08 2.90
C THR A 53 1.82 -26.07 3.74
N SER A 54 2.90 -26.71 3.28
CA SER A 54 4.16 -26.80 4.03
C SER A 54 5.37 -26.76 3.10
N GLY A 55 6.47 -26.20 3.58
CA GLY A 55 7.70 -26.01 2.84
C GLY A 55 7.57 -24.93 1.74
N TYR A 56 8.58 -24.78 0.91
CA TYR A 56 8.49 -23.94 -0.28
C TYR A 56 7.42 -24.49 -1.23
N THR A 57 6.51 -23.63 -1.65
CA THR A 57 5.40 -24.04 -2.53
C THR A 57 5.26 -23.10 -3.72
N ARG A 58 4.84 -23.69 -4.85
CA ARG A 58 4.43 -22.94 -6.03
C ARG A 58 3.06 -22.30 -5.78
N LEU A 59 2.78 -21.23 -6.51
CA LEU A 59 1.48 -20.58 -6.48
C LEU A 59 0.63 -20.98 -7.70
N THR A 60 -0.68 -20.87 -7.53
CA THR A 60 -1.71 -21.08 -8.54
C THR A 60 -2.85 -20.09 -8.36
N ALA A 61 -3.76 -20.01 -9.33
CA ALA A 61 -5.04 -19.35 -9.15
C ALA A 61 -5.87 -20.13 -8.14
N GLY A 62 -6.23 -19.47 -7.04
CA GLY A 62 -7.14 -19.97 -6.03
C GLY A 62 -8.51 -19.30 -6.11
N PRO A 63 -9.46 -19.67 -5.22
CA PRO A 63 -10.76 -19.02 -5.14
C PRO A 63 -10.60 -17.53 -4.80
N GLY A 64 -11.49 -16.71 -5.35
CA GLY A 64 -11.57 -15.30 -5.03
C GLY A 64 -12.04 -15.07 -3.59
N TYR A 65 -11.77 -13.87 -3.08
CA TYR A 65 -12.24 -13.46 -1.76
C TYR A 65 -13.71 -13.04 -1.82
N PRO A 66 -14.54 -13.41 -0.83
CA PRO A 66 -15.93 -12.99 -0.79
C PRO A 66 -16.08 -11.48 -0.62
N LEU A 67 -17.20 -10.93 -1.08
CA LEU A 67 -17.64 -9.59 -0.71
C LEU A 67 -18.31 -9.63 0.65
N VAL A 68 -17.83 -8.82 1.61
CA VAL A 68 -18.41 -8.70 2.94
C VAL A 68 -19.06 -7.34 3.11
N VAL A 69 -20.35 -7.31 3.43
CA VAL A 69 -21.05 -6.06 3.76
C VAL A 69 -20.80 -5.71 5.23
N ARG A 70 -20.31 -4.51 5.51
CA ARG A 70 -20.02 -3.99 6.84
C ARG A 70 -20.95 -2.81 7.17
N ALA A 71 -21.89 -3.06 8.06
CA ALA A 71 -22.89 -2.09 8.55
C ALA A 71 -22.50 -1.47 9.91
N ASP A 72 -21.22 -1.48 10.24
CA ASP A 72 -20.71 -1.00 11.55
C ASP A 72 -21.08 0.46 11.86
N LEU A 73 -21.20 1.31 10.83
CA LEU A 73 -21.46 2.76 10.98
C LEU A 73 -22.87 3.17 10.59
N ALA A 74 -23.58 2.40 9.78
CA ALA A 74 -24.97 2.64 9.39
C ALA A 74 -25.62 1.39 8.85
N GLU A 75 -26.92 1.25 9.06
CA GLU A 75 -27.73 0.17 8.47
C GLU A 75 -28.17 0.55 7.05
N PRO A 76 -27.85 -0.26 6.04
CA PRO A 76 -28.26 -0.03 4.66
C PRO A 76 -29.70 -0.49 4.44
N ARG A 77 -30.41 0.13 3.48
CA ARG A 77 -31.68 -0.42 3.01
C ARG A 77 -31.44 -1.54 1.98
N PRO A 78 -32.31 -2.56 1.93
CA PRO A 78 -32.17 -3.66 0.97
C PRO A 78 -32.20 -3.20 -0.51
N SER A 79 -32.96 -2.12 -0.82
CA SER A 79 -33.10 -1.57 -2.18
C SER A 79 -31.96 -0.68 -2.66
N ARG A 80 -30.90 -0.48 -1.85
CA ARG A 80 -29.78 0.42 -2.22
C ARG A 80 -29.10 0.03 -3.53
N ASP A 81 -29.07 -1.24 -3.85
CA ASP A 81 -28.47 -1.73 -5.09
C ASP A 81 -29.19 -1.22 -6.34
N ASP A 82 -30.48 -0.89 -6.24
CA ASP A 82 -31.29 -0.39 -7.34
C ASP A 82 -31.16 1.11 -7.58
N THR A 83 -30.77 1.87 -6.55
CA THR A 83 -30.76 3.34 -6.54
C THR A 83 -29.35 3.95 -6.49
N ARG A 84 -28.34 3.11 -6.30
CA ARG A 84 -26.93 3.51 -6.12
C ARG A 84 -26.38 4.26 -7.32
N THR A 85 -25.65 5.35 -7.03
CA THR A 85 -24.91 6.15 -8.02
C THR A 85 -23.44 6.27 -7.61
N GLY A 86 -22.52 5.96 -8.53
CA GLY A 86 -21.06 6.09 -8.28
C GLY A 86 -20.63 7.56 -8.29
N LEU A 87 -20.03 8.01 -7.21
CA LEU A 87 -19.52 9.36 -7.03
C LEU A 87 -18.03 9.47 -7.38
N ALA A 88 -17.22 8.50 -6.96
CA ALA A 88 -15.78 8.47 -7.23
C ALA A 88 -15.28 7.02 -7.34
N SER A 89 -14.19 6.83 -8.07
CA SER A 89 -13.48 5.55 -8.20
C SER A 89 -11.97 5.80 -8.12
N ILE A 90 -11.34 5.32 -7.06
CA ILE A 90 -9.95 5.57 -6.69
C ILE A 90 -9.21 4.23 -6.67
N VAL A 91 -7.96 4.22 -7.09
CA VAL A 91 -7.06 3.08 -6.86
C VAL A 91 -5.99 3.51 -5.86
N GLN A 92 -5.77 2.71 -4.84
CA GLN A 92 -4.66 2.87 -3.91
C GLN A 92 -3.52 1.92 -4.26
N PHE A 93 -2.33 2.47 -4.46
CA PHE A 93 -1.05 1.78 -4.31
C PHE A 93 -0.47 2.14 -2.96
N THR A 94 0.33 1.25 -2.38
CA THR A 94 1.04 1.54 -1.13
C THR A 94 2.25 0.65 -0.97
N ASP A 95 3.27 1.16 -0.32
CA ASP A 95 4.43 0.40 0.10
C ASP A 95 5.03 -0.40 -1.08
N LEU A 96 5.33 0.30 -2.18
CA LEU A 96 5.96 -0.28 -3.37
C LEU A 96 7.40 -0.70 -3.07
N HIS A 97 8.09 0.06 -2.20
CA HIS A 97 9.48 -0.17 -1.81
C HIS A 97 10.36 -0.50 -3.01
N VAL A 98 10.37 0.39 -3.99
CA VAL A 98 11.32 0.28 -5.11
C VAL A 98 12.72 0.42 -4.54
N VAL A 99 13.51 -0.65 -4.61
CA VAL A 99 14.75 -0.79 -3.84
C VAL A 99 15.97 -0.98 -4.72
N ASP A 100 17.07 -0.28 -4.40
CA ASP A 100 18.42 -0.68 -4.79
C ASP A 100 18.95 -1.75 -3.82
N ALA A 101 18.72 -3.00 -4.13
CA ALA A 101 19.17 -4.13 -3.32
C ALA A 101 20.70 -4.28 -3.25
N GLN A 102 21.46 -3.48 -4.01
CA GLN A 102 22.92 -3.42 -3.98
C GLN A 102 23.46 -2.25 -3.16
N SER A 103 22.60 -1.35 -2.70
CA SER A 103 22.99 -0.15 -1.97
C SER A 103 23.86 -0.45 -0.77
N PRO A 104 24.94 0.34 -0.54
CA PRO A 104 25.75 0.27 0.68
C PRO A 104 24.96 0.48 1.96
N VAL A 105 23.85 1.24 1.90
CA VAL A 105 23.00 1.55 3.05
C VAL A 105 21.78 0.61 3.16
N ARG A 106 21.65 -0.40 2.30
CA ARG A 106 20.75 -1.52 2.51
C ARG A 106 21.35 -2.41 3.60
N PHE A 107 20.86 -2.27 4.82
CA PHE A 107 21.44 -2.95 6.00
C PHE A 107 20.81 -4.33 6.19
N GLU A 108 20.99 -5.24 5.23
CA GLU A 108 20.37 -6.56 5.21
C GLU A 108 20.69 -7.41 6.43
N PHE A 109 21.83 -7.17 7.11
CA PHE A 109 22.19 -7.87 8.34
C PHE A 109 21.21 -7.64 9.49
N LEU A 110 20.37 -6.61 9.41
CA LEU A 110 19.29 -6.35 10.37
C LEU A 110 18.12 -7.30 10.23
N ASN A 111 18.06 -8.12 9.19
CA ASN A 111 17.01 -9.10 8.97
C ASN A 111 16.79 -10.06 10.16
N THR A 112 17.79 -10.25 11.02
CA THR A 112 17.63 -11.01 12.28
C THR A 112 16.73 -10.31 13.29
N VAL A 113 16.56 -8.99 13.18
CA VAL A 113 15.80 -8.16 14.13
C VAL A 113 14.63 -7.42 13.49
N ASN A 114 14.70 -7.17 12.18
CA ASN A 114 13.66 -6.53 11.38
C ASN A 114 13.56 -7.23 10.01
N SER A 115 12.44 -7.91 9.77
CA SER A 115 12.22 -8.70 8.54
C SER A 115 12.23 -7.86 7.26
N SER A 116 11.88 -6.59 7.33
CA SER A 116 11.86 -5.68 6.18
C SER A 116 13.26 -5.27 5.69
N ALA A 117 14.32 -5.54 6.48
CA ALA A 117 15.69 -5.20 6.10
C ALA A 117 16.26 -6.02 4.93
N CYS A 118 15.69 -7.19 4.64
CA CYS A 118 16.10 -8.02 3.50
C CYS A 118 14.98 -8.98 3.11
N ARG A 119 14.65 -9.00 1.84
CA ARG A 119 13.60 -9.86 1.28
C ARG A 119 14.15 -10.74 0.16
N PRO A 120 13.74 -12.00 0.04
CA PRO A 120 14.27 -12.90 -1.02
C PRO A 120 13.90 -12.44 -2.44
N GLN A 121 12.84 -11.64 -2.59
CA GLN A 121 12.32 -11.15 -3.87
C GLN A 121 12.80 -9.75 -4.27
N GLU A 122 13.47 -8.99 -3.41
CA GLU A 122 13.67 -7.54 -3.56
C GLU A 122 14.32 -7.11 -4.89
N ALA A 123 15.20 -7.94 -5.47
CA ALA A 123 15.80 -7.66 -6.78
C ALA A 123 14.79 -7.62 -7.96
N LEU A 124 13.54 -8.04 -7.73
CA LEU A 124 12.47 -8.11 -8.75
C LEU A 124 11.35 -7.08 -8.51
N GLY A 125 11.52 -6.13 -7.58
CA GLY A 125 10.47 -5.19 -7.18
C GLY A 125 9.91 -4.34 -8.33
N THR A 126 10.77 -3.84 -9.20
CA THR A 126 10.35 -3.01 -10.35
C THR A 126 9.55 -3.79 -11.40
N GLN A 127 9.85 -5.09 -11.60
CA GLN A 127 9.07 -5.96 -12.49
C GLN A 127 7.68 -6.22 -11.90
N GLY A 128 7.59 -6.47 -10.58
CA GLY A 128 6.33 -6.63 -9.86
C GLY A 128 5.45 -5.38 -9.97
N ALA A 129 6.01 -4.21 -9.68
CA ALA A 129 5.32 -2.93 -9.72
C ALA A 129 4.83 -2.56 -11.14
N ALA A 130 5.64 -2.81 -12.18
CA ALA A 130 5.22 -2.59 -13.57
C ALA A 130 4.03 -3.50 -13.98
N GLN A 131 3.96 -4.74 -13.48
CA GLN A 131 2.82 -5.62 -13.71
C GLN A 131 1.58 -5.21 -12.87
N LEU A 132 1.76 -4.53 -11.73
CA LEU A 132 0.65 -3.92 -11.01
C LEU A 132 0.06 -2.74 -11.80
N VAL A 133 0.91 -1.85 -12.33
CA VAL A 133 0.49 -0.75 -13.24
C VAL A 133 -0.28 -1.31 -14.44
N LYS A 134 0.24 -2.38 -15.06
CA LYS A 134 -0.46 -3.06 -16.16
C LYS A 134 -1.85 -3.55 -15.75
N ARG A 135 -1.99 -4.15 -14.57
CA ARG A 135 -3.29 -4.63 -14.05
C ARG A 135 -4.30 -3.49 -13.96
N ILE A 136 -3.91 -2.34 -13.44
CA ILE A 136 -4.82 -1.20 -13.30
C ILE A 136 -5.23 -0.64 -14.66
N ASN A 137 -4.31 -0.57 -15.61
CA ASN A 137 -4.63 -0.18 -16.97
C ASN A 137 -5.61 -1.14 -17.67
N ASP A 138 -5.43 -2.45 -17.46
CA ASP A 138 -6.30 -3.49 -18.03
C ASP A 138 -7.72 -3.42 -17.43
N LEU A 139 -7.86 -3.11 -16.15
CA LEU A 139 -9.15 -2.96 -15.48
C LEU A 139 -9.88 -1.68 -15.90
N ALA A 140 -9.20 -0.55 -15.88
CA ALA A 140 -9.63 0.79 -16.28
C ALA A 140 -10.87 1.35 -15.54
N LYS A 141 -11.64 0.55 -14.80
CA LYS A 141 -12.89 0.94 -14.15
C LYS A 141 -13.17 0.14 -12.87
N GLY A 142 -13.97 0.71 -12.00
CA GLY A 142 -14.40 0.05 -10.76
C GLY A 142 -15.38 -1.11 -11.03
N PRO A 143 -15.25 -2.21 -10.26
CA PRO A 143 -16.07 -3.41 -10.46
C PRO A 143 -17.56 -3.22 -10.16
N PHE A 144 -17.93 -2.35 -9.22
CA PHE A 144 -19.32 -2.20 -8.77
C PHE A 144 -20.09 -1.07 -9.46
N THR A 145 -19.40 0.04 -9.77
CA THR A 145 -20.04 1.20 -10.41
C THR A 145 -19.86 1.21 -11.92
N GLY A 146 -18.87 0.50 -12.44
CA GLY A 146 -18.44 0.62 -13.84
C GLY A 146 -17.83 1.99 -14.19
N ARG A 147 -17.65 2.87 -13.18
CA ARG A 147 -17.04 4.18 -13.34
C ARG A 147 -15.54 4.01 -13.64
N ARG A 148 -15.05 4.74 -14.64
CA ARG A 148 -13.59 4.80 -14.91
C ARG A 148 -12.87 5.31 -13.66
N PHE A 149 -11.65 4.84 -13.44
CA PHE A 149 -10.85 5.35 -12.34
C PHE A 149 -10.64 6.85 -12.47
N ASP A 150 -10.94 7.60 -11.44
CA ASP A 150 -10.72 9.04 -11.37
C ASP A 150 -9.24 9.35 -11.12
N CYS A 151 -8.57 8.54 -10.31
CA CYS A 151 -7.14 8.65 -10.01
C CYS A 151 -6.57 7.37 -9.36
N VAL A 152 -5.23 7.29 -9.35
CA VAL A 152 -4.45 6.41 -8.46
C VAL A 152 -3.81 7.28 -7.38
N VAL A 153 -3.73 6.78 -6.14
CA VAL A 153 -2.97 7.43 -5.06
C VAL A 153 -1.97 6.42 -4.50
N SER A 154 -0.67 6.76 -4.55
CA SER A 154 0.39 5.99 -3.91
C SER A 154 0.60 6.53 -2.50
N THR A 155 0.27 5.73 -1.48
CA THR A 155 0.20 6.18 -0.09
C THR A 155 1.51 5.99 0.69
N GLY A 156 2.65 6.25 0.03
CA GLY A 156 3.96 6.31 0.65
C GLY A 156 4.75 5.01 0.62
N ASP A 157 5.98 5.08 1.09
CA ASP A 157 7.01 4.06 0.97
C ASP A 157 7.17 3.62 -0.48
N ASN A 158 7.35 4.61 -1.34
CA ASN A 158 7.51 4.44 -2.78
C ASN A 158 8.92 3.95 -3.12
N THR A 159 9.92 4.47 -2.41
CA THR A 159 11.33 4.03 -2.40
C THR A 159 11.63 3.27 -1.11
N ASP A 160 12.78 2.59 -1.02
CA ASP A 160 13.12 1.81 0.18
C ASP A 160 14.32 2.38 0.95
N ASN A 161 15.34 2.86 0.24
CA ASN A 161 16.55 3.43 0.82
C ASN A 161 16.64 4.95 0.65
N HIS A 162 15.60 5.62 0.13
CA HIS A 162 15.59 7.07 -0.05
C HIS A 162 16.64 7.56 -1.08
N GLU A 163 16.91 6.78 -2.14
CA GLU A 163 17.93 7.08 -3.15
C GLU A 163 17.34 7.73 -4.41
N HIS A 164 18.10 8.64 -5.05
CA HIS A 164 17.69 9.24 -6.33
C HIS A 164 17.40 8.19 -7.41
N VAL A 165 18.19 7.13 -7.48
CA VAL A 165 17.98 6.05 -8.46
C VAL A 165 16.70 5.27 -8.21
N GLU A 166 16.33 5.04 -6.95
CA GLU A 166 15.06 4.41 -6.59
C GLU A 166 13.87 5.30 -6.97
N LEU A 167 13.98 6.61 -6.72
CA LEU A 167 12.99 7.59 -7.13
C LEU A 167 12.85 7.65 -8.65
N GLU A 168 13.95 7.59 -9.40
CA GLU A 168 13.93 7.51 -10.87
C GLU A 168 13.18 6.25 -11.35
N TRP A 169 13.47 5.08 -10.76
CA TRP A 169 12.79 3.83 -11.09
C TRP A 169 11.30 3.89 -10.72
N TYR A 170 10.96 4.42 -9.54
CA TYR A 170 9.56 4.60 -9.13
C TYR A 170 8.79 5.49 -10.12
N LEU A 171 9.35 6.63 -10.47
CA LEU A 171 8.72 7.54 -11.45
C LEU A 171 8.58 6.86 -12.82
N ALA A 172 9.57 6.08 -13.26
CA ALA A 172 9.48 5.32 -14.50
C ALA A 172 8.45 4.19 -14.43
N VAL A 173 8.24 3.55 -13.26
CA VAL A 173 7.14 2.61 -13.04
C VAL A 173 5.80 3.31 -13.23
N MET A 174 5.60 4.46 -12.60
CA MET A 174 4.31 5.15 -12.55
C MET A 174 3.98 5.90 -13.84
N ASN A 175 4.96 6.57 -14.45
CA ASN A 175 4.79 7.39 -15.66
C ASN A 175 5.01 6.63 -16.96
N GLY A 176 5.59 5.44 -16.86
CA GLY A 176 6.05 4.68 -18.04
C GLY A 176 7.48 5.06 -18.44
N GLY A 177 8.24 4.07 -18.84
CA GLY A 177 9.62 4.26 -19.24
C GLY A 177 10.41 2.96 -19.23
N VAL A 178 11.69 3.07 -19.59
CA VAL A 178 12.65 1.98 -19.47
C VAL A 178 13.30 2.05 -18.09
N ILE A 179 13.36 0.93 -17.42
CA ILE A 179 13.96 0.78 -16.09
C ILE A 179 15.12 -0.22 -16.22
N THR A 180 16.29 0.17 -15.77
CA THR A 180 17.43 -0.74 -15.61
C THR A 180 17.75 -0.81 -14.13
N PRO A 181 17.21 -1.79 -13.38
CA PRO A 181 17.33 -1.84 -11.93
C PRO A 181 18.70 -2.39 -11.53
N ASN A 182 19.74 -1.65 -11.86
CA ASN A 182 21.13 -1.98 -11.58
C ASN A 182 21.92 -0.73 -11.19
N THR A 183 22.74 -0.86 -10.19
CA THR A 183 23.67 0.17 -9.70
C THR A 183 25.06 -0.44 -9.49
N GLY A 184 26.07 0.40 -9.36
CA GLY A 184 27.46 -0.05 -9.17
C GLY A 184 28.00 -0.74 -10.41
N ALA A 185 28.51 -1.99 -10.26
CA ALA A 185 29.11 -2.74 -11.36
C ALA A 185 28.06 -3.14 -12.41
N SER A 186 28.42 -3.02 -13.69
CA SER A 186 27.55 -3.40 -14.81
C SER A 186 27.64 -4.87 -15.19
N ASP A 187 28.67 -5.57 -14.75
CA ASP A 187 29.02 -6.93 -15.14
C ASP A 187 28.78 -7.99 -14.06
N ARG A 188 28.44 -7.56 -12.83
CA ARG A 188 28.18 -8.44 -11.69
C ARG A 188 27.20 -7.82 -10.70
N TRP A 189 26.56 -8.68 -9.92
CA TRP A 189 25.75 -8.27 -8.77
C TRP A 189 26.61 -8.03 -7.54
N GLU A 190 26.40 -6.93 -6.81
CA GLU A 190 27.16 -6.53 -5.63
C GLU A 190 26.32 -6.51 -4.34
N GLY A 191 25.09 -7.03 -4.37
CA GLY A 191 24.23 -7.16 -3.19
C GLY A 191 24.60 -8.34 -2.28
N ALA A 192 24.03 -8.37 -1.08
CA ALA A 192 24.33 -9.37 -0.06
C ALA A 192 24.06 -10.83 -0.51
N GLN A 193 23.19 -11.03 -1.49
CA GLN A 193 22.79 -12.33 -2.02
C GLN A 193 23.90 -13.07 -2.77
N THR A 194 25.05 -12.44 -3.04
CA THR A 194 26.25 -13.09 -3.62
C THR A 194 27.39 -13.21 -2.62
N SER A 195 27.18 -12.80 -1.36
CA SER A 195 28.22 -12.81 -0.33
C SER A 195 28.68 -14.19 0.13
N GLY A 196 27.95 -15.25 -0.21
CA GLY A 196 28.19 -16.57 0.38
C GLY A 196 27.77 -16.68 1.85
N ASN A 197 27.21 -15.64 2.44
CA ASN A 197 26.71 -15.67 3.81
C ASN A 197 25.38 -16.46 3.85
N PRO A 198 25.26 -17.50 4.69
CA PRO A 198 24.07 -18.35 4.78
C PRO A 198 22.83 -17.65 5.37
N GLN A 199 22.96 -16.43 5.85
CA GLN A 199 21.84 -15.61 6.31
C GLN A 199 20.97 -15.09 5.14
N TYR A 200 21.58 -14.90 3.96
CA TYR A 200 20.93 -14.34 2.79
C TYR A 200 20.60 -15.41 1.76
N TYR A 201 19.62 -15.13 0.90
CA TYR A 201 19.27 -16.00 -0.21
C TYR A 201 20.35 -15.92 -1.32
N ASN A 202 21.24 -16.90 -1.35
CA ASN A 202 22.30 -17.00 -2.37
C ASN A 202 21.75 -17.69 -3.63
N VAL A 203 20.86 -17.01 -4.31
CA VAL A 203 19.96 -17.55 -5.34
C VAL A 203 20.65 -18.25 -6.50
N GLU A 204 21.89 -17.89 -6.84
CA GLU A 204 22.70 -18.51 -7.92
C GLU A 204 23.75 -19.49 -7.42
N ASN A 205 23.92 -19.66 -6.11
CA ASN A 205 25.03 -20.44 -5.56
C ASN A 205 24.56 -21.69 -4.81
N ALA A 206 24.46 -22.81 -5.53
CA ALA A 206 24.07 -24.11 -4.98
C ALA A 206 25.00 -24.64 -3.86
N SER A 207 26.24 -24.14 -3.75
CA SER A 207 27.19 -24.58 -2.73
C SER A 207 26.93 -23.95 -1.36
N VAL A 208 26.21 -22.84 -1.31
CA VAL A 208 25.82 -22.19 -0.06
C VAL A 208 24.51 -22.78 0.44
N ARG A 209 24.57 -23.48 1.55
CA ARG A 209 23.40 -24.00 2.26
C ARG A 209 22.82 -22.90 3.15
N ASP A 210 22.24 -21.86 2.54
CA ASP A 210 21.58 -20.80 3.28
C ASP A 210 20.22 -21.24 3.83
N ARG A 211 19.63 -20.36 4.65
CA ARG A 211 18.34 -20.62 5.28
C ARG A 211 17.17 -20.76 4.28
N TYR A 212 17.27 -20.11 3.12
CA TYR A 212 16.24 -20.14 2.07
C TYR A 212 16.32 -21.43 1.26
N VAL A 213 17.51 -21.79 0.77
CA VAL A 213 17.74 -23.06 0.08
C VAL A 213 17.41 -24.24 1.01
N SER A 214 17.74 -24.13 2.30
CA SER A 214 17.36 -25.14 3.30
C SER A 214 15.84 -25.23 3.53
N ALA A 215 15.08 -24.17 3.27
CA ALA A 215 13.62 -24.15 3.29
C ALA A 215 12.99 -24.58 1.95
N GLY A 216 13.79 -24.93 0.93
CA GLY A 216 13.32 -25.42 -0.37
C GLY A 216 13.26 -24.36 -1.48
N PHE A 217 13.82 -23.18 -1.26
CA PHE A 217 13.93 -22.15 -2.32
C PHE A 217 14.80 -22.66 -3.47
N PRO A 218 14.45 -22.34 -4.73
CA PRO A 218 15.18 -22.81 -5.89
C PRO A 218 16.54 -22.11 -6.01
N VAL A 219 17.51 -22.80 -6.59
CA VAL A 219 18.73 -22.18 -7.12
C VAL A 219 18.47 -21.82 -8.59
N LEU A 220 18.73 -20.58 -8.98
CA LEU A 220 18.30 -20.01 -10.26
C LEU A 220 19.49 -19.41 -11.01
N ASP A 221 20.09 -20.17 -11.90
CA ASP A 221 21.21 -19.70 -12.72
C ASP A 221 20.84 -18.46 -13.54
N GLY A 222 21.72 -17.45 -13.54
CA GLY A 222 21.54 -16.20 -14.26
C GLY A 222 20.38 -15.34 -13.76
N PHE A 223 19.99 -15.51 -12.49
CA PHE A 223 18.91 -14.73 -11.85
C PHE A 223 19.20 -13.23 -11.86
N PHE A 224 20.39 -12.82 -11.38
CA PHE A 224 20.71 -11.39 -11.29
C PHE A 224 20.85 -10.74 -12.67
N ARG A 225 21.38 -11.45 -13.65
CA ARG A 225 21.42 -10.94 -15.03
C ARG A 225 20.02 -10.66 -15.59
N ARG A 226 19.03 -11.49 -15.24
CA ARG A 226 17.62 -11.25 -15.62
C ARG A 226 16.98 -10.15 -14.79
N ALA A 227 17.21 -10.16 -13.50
CA ALA A 227 16.65 -9.17 -12.56
C ALA A 227 17.10 -7.75 -12.90
N THR A 228 18.37 -7.57 -13.29
CA THR A 228 18.96 -6.26 -13.63
C THR A 228 18.79 -5.87 -15.10
N ALA A 229 18.23 -6.74 -15.94
CA ALA A 229 18.00 -6.44 -17.35
C ALA A 229 17.00 -5.30 -17.52
N ALA A 230 17.27 -4.45 -18.52
CA ALA A 230 16.37 -3.36 -18.86
C ALA A 230 14.98 -3.90 -19.24
N HIS A 231 13.95 -3.31 -18.66
CA HIS A 231 12.56 -3.62 -18.95
C HIS A 231 11.72 -2.34 -19.01
N ARG A 232 10.46 -2.46 -19.39
CA ARG A 232 9.60 -1.29 -19.57
C ARG A 232 8.35 -1.39 -18.70
N SER A 233 8.05 -0.30 -17.98
CA SER A 233 6.70 -0.07 -17.45
C SER A 233 5.81 0.61 -18.49
N PRO A 234 4.53 0.22 -18.62
CA PRO A 234 3.59 0.94 -19.49
C PRO A 234 3.23 2.34 -18.97
N GLY A 235 3.45 2.61 -17.68
CA GLY A 235 2.91 3.78 -16.99
C GLY A 235 1.39 3.71 -16.79
N LEU A 236 0.88 4.48 -15.86
CA LEU A 236 -0.55 4.59 -15.59
C LEU A 236 -1.27 5.38 -16.68
N ASN A 237 -2.39 4.86 -17.17
CA ASN A 237 -3.27 5.55 -18.13
C ASN A 237 -4.26 6.52 -17.47
N VAL A 238 -4.12 6.71 -16.16
CA VAL A 238 -4.95 7.58 -15.32
C VAL A 238 -4.03 8.48 -14.50
N ARG A 239 -4.46 9.71 -14.21
CA ARG A 239 -3.69 10.61 -13.32
C ARG A 239 -3.44 9.96 -11.98
N TRP A 240 -2.31 10.24 -11.37
CA TRP A 240 -1.95 9.69 -10.09
C TRP A 240 -1.34 10.76 -9.16
N PHE A 241 -1.36 10.46 -7.86
CA PHE A 241 -0.93 11.35 -6.79
C PHE A 241 0.01 10.59 -5.84
N SER A 242 0.99 11.31 -5.27
CA SER A 242 2.04 10.75 -4.45
C SER A 242 1.97 11.27 -3.01
N VAL A 243 2.06 10.37 -2.05
CA VAL A 243 2.16 10.68 -0.62
C VAL A 243 3.55 10.24 -0.12
N PHE A 244 4.12 10.93 0.85
CA PHE A 244 5.36 10.52 1.51
C PHE A 244 5.12 9.39 2.49
N GLY A 245 6.06 8.41 2.51
CA GLY A 245 6.21 7.45 3.58
C GLY A 245 7.55 7.63 4.32
N ASN A 246 7.75 6.90 5.42
CA ASN A 246 8.98 7.01 6.20
C ASN A 246 10.22 6.53 5.44
N HIS A 247 10.09 5.58 4.50
CA HIS A 247 11.17 5.15 3.61
C HIS A 247 11.50 6.17 2.51
N ASP A 248 10.58 7.09 2.20
CA ASP A 248 10.82 8.22 1.30
C ASP A 248 11.50 9.42 2.01
N ASP A 249 11.70 9.37 3.33
CA ASP A 249 12.22 10.48 4.14
C ASP A 249 13.48 10.12 4.94
N SER A 250 13.72 8.85 5.20
CA SER A 250 14.79 8.39 6.09
C SER A 250 15.47 7.11 5.62
N VAL A 251 16.71 6.90 6.06
CA VAL A 251 17.50 5.69 5.75
C VAL A 251 16.81 4.46 6.30
N SER A 252 16.46 3.52 5.41
CA SER A 252 15.70 2.30 5.75
C SER A 252 14.42 2.59 6.56
N GLY A 253 13.81 3.76 6.33
CA GLY A 253 12.59 4.20 7.02
C GLY A 253 12.74 4.49 8.52
N VAL A 254 13.96 4.56 9.06
CA VAL A 254 14.22 4.61 10.51
C VAL A 254 15.19 5.72 10.92
N LEU A 255 16.30 5.87 10.19
CA LEU A 255 17.38 6.74 10.59
C LEU A 255 17.32 8.07 9.85
N PRO A 256 17.45 9.22 10.55
CA PRO A 256 17.50 10.52 9.88
C PRO A 256 18.58 10.56 8.80
N SER A 257 18.25 11.09 7.63
CA SER A 257 19.14 11.14 6.47
C SER A 257 20.30 12.13 6.62
N ASP A 258 20.19 13.07 7.54
CA ASP A 258 21.20 14.11 7.83
C ASP A 258 22.38 13.62 8.69
N TRP A 259 22.43 12.33 9.04
CA TRP A 259 23.62 11.76 9.66
C TRP A 259 24.80 11.78 8.68
N GLY A 260 25.65 12.78 8.77
CA GLY A 260 26.75 13.03 7.83
C GLY A 260 27.68 11.84 7.55
N ALA A 261 27.80 10.88 8.50
CA ALA A 261 28.53 9.64 8.27
C ALA A 261 27.79 8.66 7.34
N LEU A 262 26.45 8.70 7.28
CA LEU A 262 25.66 7.86 6.40
C LEU A 262 25.61 8.42 4.98
N ALA A 263 25.57 9.75 4.83
CA ALA A 263 25.54 10.39 3.50
C ALA A 263 26.73 9.96 2.63
N ALA A 264 27.93 9.83 3.22
CA ALA A 264 29.12 9.36 2.51
C ALA A 264 29.09 7.86 2.19
N MET A 265 28.25 7.07 2.87
CA MET A 265 28.14 5.62 2.59
C MET A 265 27.29 5.33 1.36
N TYR A 266 26.30 6.13 1.06
CA TYR A 266 25.40 5.91 -0.06
C TYR A 266 26.12 5.72 -1.40
N THR A 267 27.01 6.64 -1.71
CA THR A 267 27.73 6.68 -3.00
C THR A 267 29.13 6.06 -2.91
N GLY A 268 29.54 5.60 -1.73
CA GLY A 268 30.89 5.07 -1.46
C GLY A 268 31.12 3.67 -1.99
N ASP A 269 32.33 3.17 -1.71
CA ASP A 269 32.81 1.85 -2.15
C ASP A 269 32.74 0.78 -1.05
N VAL A 270 32.14 1.08 0.09
CA VAL A 270 32.07 0.19 1.25
C VAL A 270 30.64 -0.07 1.66
N LYS A 271 30.20 -1.33 1.50
CA LYS A 271 28.94 -1.84 2.03
C LYS A 271 29.17 -2.42 3.42
N PHE A 272 28.35 -2.00 4.37
CA PHE A 272 28.33 -2.52 5.72
C PHE A 272 27.44 -3.75 5.80
N THR A 273 28.02 -4.91 6.18
CA THR A 273 27.32 -6.22 6.11
C THR A 273 27.13 -6.87 7.48
N GLY A 274 27.45 -6.18 8.57
CA GLY A 274 27.23 -6.68 9.92
C GLY A 274 28.30 -6.26 10.93
N PHE A 275 28.15 -6.80 12.13
CA PHE A 275 29.11 -6.63 13.20
C PHE A 275 29.96 -7.90 13.36
N THR A 276 31.23 -7.76 13.72
CA THR A 276 32.06 -8.87 14.18
C THR A 276 31.52 -9.38 15.53
N SER A 277 31.86 -10.60 15.90
CA SER A 277 31.33 -11.32 17.07
C SER A 277 31.22 -10.46 18.34
N GLY A 278 30.12 -10.59 19.06
CA GLY A 278 29.85 -9.95 20.36
C GLY A 278 28.71 -8.92 20.38
N THR A 279 28.17 -8.52 19.22
CA THR A 279 26.98 -7.66 19.17
C THR A 279 25.73 -8.55 19.17
N SER A 280 24.93 -8.47 20.24
CA SER A 280 23.70 -9.24 20.35
C SER A 280 22.56 -8.62 19.56
N ASP A 281 21.59 -9.45 19.09
CA ASP A 281 20.35 -8.97 18.48
C ASP A 281 19.62 -7.96 19.36
N ALA A 282 19.68 -8.12 20.68
CA ALA A 282 19.09 -7.18 21.63
C ALA A 282 19.79 -5.79 21.60
N ALA A 283 21.10 -5.73 21.34
CA ALA A 283 21.80 -4.47 21.17
C ALA A 283 21.45 -3.81 19.83
N LEU A 284 21.35 -4.58 18.75
CA LEU A 284 20.89 -4.10 17.44
C LEU A 284 19.47 -3.57 17.53
N ARG A 285 18.54 -4.32 18.12
CA ARG A 285 17.16 -3.85 18.32
C ARG A 285 17.11 -2.52 19.07
N ARG A 286 17.87 -2.36 20.17
CA ARG A 286 17.91 -1.10 20.91
C ARG A 286 18.42 0.06 20.07
N THR A 287 19.40 -0.17 19.22
CA THR A 287 19.95 0.86 18.32
C THR A 287 18.86 1.39 17.37
N PHE A 288 18.09 0.48 16.78
CA PHE A 288 17.04 0.84 15.82
C PHE A 288 15.73 1.27 16.50
N THR A 289 15.43 0.80 17.70
CA THR A 289 14.20 1.16 18.41
C THR A 289 14.32 2.49 19.17
N ASN A 290 15.52 2.86 19.64
CA ASN A 290 15.71 4.00 20.52
C ASN A 290 16.54 5.14 19.90
N GLY A 291 16.84 5.10 18.59
CA GLY A 291 17.73 6.06 17.93
C GLY A 291 19.13 6.11 18.58
N SER A 292 19.47 5.06 19.31
CA SER A 292 20.74 5.01 20.04
C SER A 292 21.88 4.97 19.05
N THR A 293 22.81 5.86 19.25
CA THR A 293 24.01 6.12 18.43
C THR A 293 25.04 4.97 18.46
N ALA A 294 24.63 3.73 18.72
CA ALA A 294 25.52 2.57 18.75
C ALA A 294 26.27 2.38 17.42
N ILE A 295 25.68 2.77 16.28
CA ILE A 295 26.40 2.82 14.99
C ILE A 295 27.49 3.89 15.02
N LYS A 296 27.29 5.04 15.65
CA LYS A 296 28.32 6.09 15.78
C LYS A 296 29.48 5.68 16.68
N GLY A 297 29.26 4.79 17.65
CA GLY A 297 30.26 4.33 18.62
C GLY A 297 30.96 3.02 18.26
N VAL A 298 30.56 2.34 17.20
CA VAL A 298 31.18 1.07 16.79
C VAL A 298 32.47 1.34 16.04
N SER A 299 33.58 0.89 16.62
CA SER A 299 34.92 0.94 16.01
C SER A 299 34.92 0.23 14.66
N SER A 300 35.72 0.72 13.70
CA SER A 300 35.90 0.08 12.39
C SER A 300 36.35 -1.39 12.51
N SER A 301 37.04 -1.77 13.56
CA SER A 301 37.47 -3.14 13.85
C SER A 301 36.35 -4.10 14.24
N THR A 302 35.13 -3.60 14.50
CA THR A 302 33.97 -4.40 14.91
C THR A 302 32.91 -4.51 13.81
N LYS A 303 33.19 -4.03 12.60
CA LYS A 303 32.28 -4.06 11.44
C LYS A 303 32.77 -5.05 10.40
N ASN A 304 31.84 -5.84 9.85
CA ASN A 304 32.06 -6.56 8.62
C ASN A 304 31.73 -5.65 7.46
N THR A 305 32.62 -5.59 6.48
CA THR A 305 32.47 -4.75 5.29
C THR A 305 32.80 -5.55 4.04
N TRP A 306 32.30 -5.07 2.92
CA TRP A 306 32.60 -5.61 1.63
C TRP A 306 32.70 -4.44 0.64
N HIS A 307 33.54 -4.58 -0.39
CA HIS A 307 33.72 -3.57 -1.41
C HIS A 307 32.62 -3.66 -2.47
N VAL A 308 32.08 -2.51 -2.82
CA VAL A 308 31.13 -2.32 -3.91
C VAL A 308 31.63 -1.22 -4.84
N THR A 309 31.14 -1.19 -6.06
CA THR A 309 31.45 -0.12 -7.00
C THR A 309 30.70 1.16 -6.59
N PRO A 310 31.36 2.30 -6.44
CA PRO A 310 30.73 3.59 -6.17
C PRO A 310 29.71 3.95 -7.24
N ASP A 311 28.59 4.54 -6.83
CA ASP A 311 27.57 5.04 -7.75
C ASP A 311 26.88 6.30 -7.20
N GLU A 312 27.10 7.44 -7.88
CA GLU A 312 26.54 8.74 -7.48
C GLU A 312 25.01 8.79 -7.56
N ARG A 313 24.35 7.89 -8.30
CA ARG A 313 22.88 7.81 -8.40
C ARG A 313 22.24 7.36 -7.09
N ARG A 314 23.01 6.72 -6.21
CA ARG A 314 22.58 6.32 -4.87
C ARG A 314 22.50 7.48 -3.87
N ARG A 315 22.88 8.70 -4.25
CA ARG A 315 22.78 9.86 -3.37
C ARG A 315 21.36 9.97 -2.80
N PRO A 316 21.21 10.18 -1.46
CA PRO A 316 19.89 10.36 -0.88
C PRO A 316 19.25 11.65 -1.38
N PHE A 317 17.96 11.63 -1.63
CA PHE A 317 17.19 12.83 -1.97
C PHE A 317 16.62 13.49 -0.71
N THR A 318 16.42 14.80 -0.79
CA THR A 318 15.66 15.56 0.19
C THR A 318 14.16 15.53 -0.16
N PRO A 319 13.23 15.79 0.79
CA PRO A 319 11.81 15.92 0.47
C PRO A 319 11.53 16.96 -0.62
N THR A 320 12.29 18.03 -0.67
CA THR A 320 12.18 19.05 -1.73
C THR A 320 12.62 18.50 -3.08
N GLU A 321 13.68 17.68 -3.15
CA GLU A 321 14.12 17.02 -4.38
C GLU A 321 13.12 15.96 -4.84
N TYR A 322 12.53 15.21 -3.90
CA TYR A 322 11.43 14.28 -4.20
C TYR A 322 10.26 15.01 -4.88
N MET A 323 9.73 16.07 -4.28
CA MET A 323 8.64 16.86 -4.87
C MET A 323 9.03 17.42 -6.22
N ARG A 324 10.25 17.97 -6.35
CA ARG A 324 10.75 18.52 -7.61
C ARG A 324 10.85 17.48 -8.72
N ALA A 325 11.23 16.25 -8.41
CA ALA A 325 11.33 15.16 -9.38
C ALA A 325 9.96 14.78 -9.99
N HIS A 326 8.85 15.05 -9.30
CA HIS A 326 7.50 14.80 -9.81
C HIS A 326 7.01 15.89 -10.80
N LEU A 327 7.51 17.13 -10.71
CA LEU A 327 7.00 18.26 -11.50
C LEU A 327 7.05 18.04 -13.03
N PRO A 328 8.12 17.47 -13.62
CA PRO A 328 8.20 17.29 -15.08
C PRO A 328 7.09 16.40 -15.66
N SER A 329 6.50 15.52 -14.88
CA SER A 329 5.44 14.58 -15.31
C SER A 329 4.03 14.99 -14.85
N GLY A 330 3.85 16.23 -14.42
CA GLY A 330 2.53 16.76 -14.02
C GLY A 330 2.37 16.99 -12.53
N GLY A 331 3.43 16.90 -11.75
CA GLY A 331 3.50 17.23 -10.32
C GLY A 331 2.90 16.17 -9.39
N HIS A 332 1.97 15.37 -9.85
CA HIS A 332 1.33 14.28 -9.09
C HIS A 332 0.84 14.71 -7.70
N GLY A 333 0.29 15.92 -7.62
CA GLY A 333 -0.17 16.60 -6.42
C GLY A 333 0.78 17.71 -5.94
N PHE A 334 2.06 17.60 -6.21
CA PHE A 334 3.03 18.62 -5.86
C PHE A 334 3.06 19.76 -6.90
N THR A 335 3.37 20.95 -6.41
CA THR A 335 3.49 22.19 -7.20
C THR A 335 4.81 22.89 -6.90
N ASP A 336 5.16 23.93 -7.67
CA ASP A 336 6.31 24.77 -7.36
C ASP A 336 6.22 25.40 -5.96
N GLU A 337 5.01 25.67 -5.44
CA GLU A 337 4.80 26.16 -4.08
C GLU A 337 5.20 25.12 -3.03
N ASN A 338 4.83 23.83 -3.24
CA ASN A 338 5.26 22.75 -2.37
C ASN A 338 6.79 22.65 -2.32
N VAL A 339 7.45 22.73 -3.47
CA VAL A 339 8.92 22.72 -3.58
C VAL A 339 9.54 23.94 -2.87
N ALA A 340 8.98 25.13 -3.06
CA ALA A 340 9.49 26.36 -2.47
C ALA A 340 9.31 26.43 -0.94
N THR A 341 8.22 25.85 -0.43
CA THR A 341 7.88 25.88 1.01
C THR A 341 8.34 24.64 1.77
N GLY A 342 8.73 23.56 1.08
CA GLY A 342 9.06 22.27 1.68
C GLY A 342 7.85 21.51 2.25
N ARG A 343 6.62 21.90 1.89
CA ARG A 343 5.38 21.29 2.39
C ARG A 343 4.97 20.10 1.53
N GLY A 344 5.06 18.88 2.06
CA GLY A 344 4.71 17.63 1.37
C GLY A 344 3.21 17.30 1.34
N TYR A 345 2.33 18.21 1.77
CA TYR A 345 0.89 18.01 1.86
C TYR A 345 0.11 18.95 0.93
N TYR A 346 -1.02 18.48 0.43
CA TYR A 346 -1.82 19.22 -0.56
C TYR A 346 -3.26 18.67 -0.66
N THR A 347 -4.11 19.38 -1.39
CA THR A 347 -5.45 18.90 -1.78
C THR A 347 -5.51 18.66 -3.28
N PHE A 348 -6.38 17.76 -3.70
CA PHE A 348 -6.64 17.48 -5.11
C PHE A 348 -8.10 17.09 -5.33
N ARG A 349 -8.64 17.42 -6.49
CA ARG A 349 -9.99 17.00 -6.85
C ARG A 349 -9.99 15.56 -7.32
N ILE A 350 -10.73 14.69 -6.65
CA ILE A 350 -10.95 13.30 -7.08
C ILE A 350 -12.05 13.29 -8.16
N ALA A 351 -13.22 13.78 -7.81
CA ALA A 351 -14.40 13.88 -8.67
C ALA A 351 -15.23 15.09 -8.26
N ASP A 352 -16.34 15.36 -8.94
CA ASP A 352 -17.23 16.45 -8.57
C ASP A 352 -17.80 16.25 -7.16
N GLY A 353 -17.59 17.23 -6.29
CA GLY A 353 -17.97 17.18 -4.88
C GLY A 353 -17.17 16.22 -4.00
N VAL A 354 -16.05 15.66 -4.52
CA VAL A 354 -15.17 14.77 -3.76
C VAL A 354 -13.72 15.26 -3.86
N THR A 355 -13.16 15.64 -2.72
CA THR A 355 -11.79 16.18 -2.59
C THR A 355 -10.92 15.22 -1.81
N GLY A 356 -9.72 14.94 -2.34
CA GLY A 356 -8.63 14.23 -1.68
C GLY A 356 -7.77 15.21 -0.88
N ILE A 357 -7.38 14.81 0.31
CA ILE A 357 -6.42 15.52 1.17
C ILE A 357 -5.23 14.60 1.40
N SER A 358 -4.08 14.93 0.84
CA SER A 358 -2.81 14.25 1.06
C SER A 358 -2.10 14.85 2.26
N LEU A 359 -1.73 14.02 3.24
CA LEU A 359 -1.00 14.40 4.45
C LEU A 359 0.42 13.82 4.39
N ASP A 360 1.39 14.65 4.68
CA ASP A 360 2.75 14.21 5.01
C ASP A 360 2.77 13.81 6.50
N SER A 361 2.76 12.52 6.75
CA SER A 361 2.73 11.96 8.11
C SER A 361 4.12 11.52 8.60
N THR A 362 5.18 11.85 7.87
CA THR A 362 6.55 11.52 8.26
C THR A 362 7.02 12.36 9.44
N ASN A 363 8.02 11.87 10.17
CA ASN A 363 8.69 12.63 11.21
C ASN A 363 10.21 12.54 11.03
N ARG A 364 10.83 13.65 10.65
CA ARG A 364 12.27 13.75 10.38
C ARG A 364 13.17 13.55 11.61
N ALA A 365 12.59 13.49 12.81
CA ALA A 365 13.33 13.06 14.00
C ALA A 365 13.76 11.58 13.93
N GLY A 366 13.31 10.84 12.91
CA GLY A 366 13.58 9.41 12.67
C GLY A 366 12.52 8.49 13.27
N PHE A 367 12.78 7.20 13.22
CA PHE A 367 11.89 6.09 13.56
C PHE A 367 10.82 5.82 12.50
N THR A 368 10.14 4.68 12.66
CA THR A 368 9.13 4.20 11.70
C THR A 368 7.79 4.88 11.87
N GLU A 369 7.46 5.34 13.09
CA GLU A 369 6.17 5.92 13.41
C GLU A 369 6.07 7.37 12.96
N GLY A 370 4.85 7.77 12.58
CA GLY A 370 4.57 9.10 12.08
C GLY A 370 3.91 10.05 13.08
N SER A 371 3.62 11.26 12.61
CA SER A 371 2.77 12.28 13.25
C SER A 371 2.57 13.45 12.28
N LEU A 372 1.69 14.41 12.60
CA LEU A 372 1.59 15.65 11.83
C LEU A 372 2.30 16.81 12.53
N GLY A 373 3.01 17.63 11.77
CA GLY A 373 3.50 18.93 12.24
C GLY A 373 2.34 19.90 12.52
N HIS A 374 2.55 20.85 13.42
CA HIS A 374 1.50 21.77 13.85
C HIS A 374 0.98 22.65 12.71
N GLU A 375 1.85 23.11 11.84
CA GLU A 375 1.43 23.92 10.70
C GLU A 375 0.50 23.15 9.77
N GLN A 376 0.85 21.89 9.45
CA GLN A 376 0.02 21.01 8.65
C GLN A 376 -1.31 20.68 9.33
N PHE A 377 -1.29 20.43 10.65
CA PHE A 377 -2.49 20.14 11.42
C PHE A 377 -3.48 21.32 11.40
N LEU A 378 -2.99 22.55 11.51
CA LEU A 378 -3.82 23.76 11.35
C LEU A 378 -4.31 23.95 9.91
N TRP A 379 -3.46 23.62 8.92
CA TRP A 379 -3.85 23.66 7.51
C TRP A 379 -4.97 22.65 7.23
N LEU A 380 -4.86 21.41 7.73
CA LEU A 380 -5.92 20.40 7.60
C LEU A 380 -7.26 20.91 8.14
N GLN A 381 -7.26 21.54 9.32
CA GLN A 381 -8.49 22.13 9.89
C GLN A 381 -9.06 23.23 9.01
N ARG A 382 -8.22 24.10 8.42
CA ARG A 382 -8.67 25.14 7.49
C ARG A 382 -9.32 24.55 6.23
N VAL A 383 -8.68 23.53 5.63
CA VAL A 383 -9.20 22.86 4.44
C VAL A 383 -10.57 22.22 4.73
N LEU A 384 -10.67 21.46 5.80
CA LEU A 384 -11.93 20.80 6.20
C LEU A 384 -13.03 21.84 6.48
N THR A 385 -12.68 22.93 7.15
CA THR A 385 -13.63 24.03 7.43
C THR A 385 -14.12 24.69 6.15
N ALA A 386 -13.23 24.94 5.19
CA ALA A 386 -13.57 25.62 3.93
C ALA A 386 -14.57 24.84 3.05
N GLY A 387 -14.56 23.51 3.12
CA GLY A 387 -15.51 22.65 2.38
C GLY A 387 -16.62 22.04 3.24
N SER A 388 -16.94 22.62 4.42
CA SER A 388 -17.98 22.12 5.33
C SER A 388 -18.92 23.23 5.75
N SER A 389 -20.17 23.21 5.27
CA SER A 389 -21.18 24.19 5.71
C SER A 389 -21.58 24.06 7.19
N THR A 390 -21.34 22.88 7.77
CA THR A 390 -21.62 22.58 9.18
C THR A 390 -20.53 21.67 9.74
N TYR A 391 -19.91 22.10 10.83
CA TYR A 391 -18.92 21.33 11.57
C TYR A 391 -18.97 21.64 13.07
N VAL A 392 -18.25 20.89 13.89
CA VAL A 392 -18.11 21.13 15.33
C VAL A 392 -16.74 21.72 15.62
N ASP A 393 -16.69 22.89 16.31
CA ASP A 393 -15.41 23.50 16.66
C ASP A 393 -14.70 22.78 17.81
N PHE A 394 -13.51 23.27 18.17
CA PHE A 394 -12.70 22.69 19.25
C PHE A 394 -13.42 22.68 20.61
N TRP A 395 -14.32 23.64 20.85
CA TRP A 395 -15.11 23.75 22.10
C TRP A 395 -16.39 22.92 22.08
N GLY A 396 -16.63 22.09 21.05
CA GLY A 396 -17.82 21.26 20.92
C GLY A 396 -19.06 22.01 20.39
N ARG A 397 -18.92 23.26 19.90
CA ARG A 397 -20.04 24.08 19.41
C ARG A 397 -20.23 23.84 17.91
N THR A 398 -21.50 23.68 17.50
CA THR A 398 -21.81 23.56 16.06
C THR A 398 -21.65 24.94 15.39
N GLN A 399 -20.80 24.98 14.38
CA GLN A 399 -20.59 26.12 13.50
C GLN A 399 -21.33 25.91 12.17
N ARG A 400 -21.82 27.00 11.58
CA ARG A 400 -22.49 27.00 10.28
C ARG A 400 -22.05 28.21 9.48
N HIS A 401 -21.72 27.99 8.20
CA HIS A 401 -21.40 29.07 7.28
C HIS A 401 -21.82 28.72 5.84
N ALA A 402 -21.93 29.71 4.98
CA ALA A 402 -22.41 29.55 3.62
C ALA A 402 -21.26 29.18 2.68
N VAL A 403 -20.94 27.87 2.63
CA VAL A 403 -20.00 27.28 1.69
C VAL A 403 -20.62 26.05 1.05
N ALA A 404 -20.14 25.66 -0.12
CA ALA A 404 -20.49 24.38 -0.73
C ALA A 404 -19.86 23.25 0.08
N ASP A 405 -20.65 22.24 0.39
CA ASP A 405 -20.14 21.04 1.05
C ASP A 405 -19.41 20.14 0.06
N GLU A 406 -18.25 19.62 0.45
CA GLU A 406 -17.48 18.62 -0.26
C GLU A 406 -17.30 17.37 0.58
N MET A 407 -17.29 16.19 -0.02
CA MET A 407 -16.86 14.95 0.66
C MET A 407 -15.34 14.89 0.67
N PHE A 408 -14.75 14.53 1.80
CA PHE A 408 -13.31 14.40 1.94
C PHE A 408 -12.89 12.95 2.10
N VAL A 409 -11.87 12.56 1.31
CA VAL A 409 -11.08 11.35 1.47
C VAL A 409 -9.68 11.76 1.88
N ILE A 410 -9.24 11.31 3.04
CA ILE A 410 -7.93 11.64 3.61
C ILE A 410 -6.96 10.55 3.18
N PHE A 411 -5.75 10.93 2.78
CA PHE A 411 -4.65 10.03 2.45
C PHE A 411 -3.43 10.37 3.30
N SER A 412 -2.81 9.36 3.88
CA SER A 412 -1.53 9.46 4.57
C SER A 412 -0.79 8.13 4.43
N HIS A 413 0.49 8.09 4.75
CA HIS A 413 1.19 6.82 4.84
C HIS A 413 0.84 6.11 6.16
N HIS A 414 1.08 6.76 7.29
CA HIS A 414 0.80 6.18 8.61
C HIS A 414 -0.70 6.15 8.93
N THR A 415 -1.08 5.11 9.69
CA THR A 415 -2.45 4.93 10.20
C THR A 415 -2.71 5.80 11.44
N SER A 416 -3.98 5.87 11.88
CA SER A 416 -4.34 6.52 13.14
C SER A 416 -3.64 5.93 14.36
N THR A 417 -3.16 4.68 14.28
CA THR A 417 -2.50 3.96 15.38
C THR A 417 -0.98 3.96 15.29
N THR A 418 -0.41 4.23 14.11
CA THR A 418 1.04 4.31 13.89
C THR A 418 1.57 5.75 13.86
N MET A 419 0.70 6.76 13.94
CA MET A 419 1.10 8.15 14.20
C MET A 419 1.33 8.35 15.70
N THR A 420 2.43 7.84 16.24
CA THR A 420 2.76 7.90 17.68
C THR A 420 4.05 8.65 17.98
N ASN A 421 4.83 8.99 16.95
CA ASN A 421 6.10 9.68 17.11
C ASN A 421 5.89 11.19 17.24
N VAL A 422 5.90 11.68 18.47
CA VAL A 422 5.77 13.11 18.80
C VAL A 422 7.12 13.79 19.15
N LEU A 423 8.24 13.17 18.76
CA LEU A 423 9.55 13.78 18.89
C LEU A 423 9.65 15.02 18.02
N LEU A 424 10.33 16.04 18.55
CA LEU A 424 10.58 17.26 17.79
C LEU A 424 11.72 17.01 16.80
N ASP A 425 11.52 17.41 15.55
CA ASP A 425 12.58 17.48 14.57
C ASP A 425 13.63 18.52 15.04
N PRO A 426 14.91 18.15 15.20
CA PRO A 426 15.93 19.10 15.65
C PRO A 426 16.16 20.27 14.70
N ALA A 427 15.92 20.08 13.39
CA ALA A 427 16.15 21.12 12.37
C ALA A 427 14.98 22.10 12.29
N THR A 428 13.75 21.61 12.48
CA THR A 428 12.52 22.41 12.41
C THR A 428 11.60 22.05 13.58
N PRO A 429 11.97 22.48 14.82
CA PRO A 429 11.21 22.09 16.01
C PRO A 429 9.82 22.71 16.00
N GLU A 430 8.80 21.88 15.84
CA GLU A 430 7.39 22.24 15.94
C GLU A 430 6.63 21.19 16.74
N LEU A 431 5.50 21.59 17.35
CA LEU A 431 4.61 20.66 18.03
C LEU A 431 4.12 19.59 17.06
N ARG A 432 4.11 18.33 17.50
CA ARG A 432 3.66 17.19 16.72
C ARG A 432 2.31 16.66 17.23
N HIS A 433 1.43 16.28 16.32
CA HIS A 433 0.10 15.76 16.58
C HIS A 433 0.00 14.28 16.26
N ALA A 434 -0.36 13.49 17.28
CA ALA A 434 -0.51 12.04 17.15
C ALA A 434 -1.80 11.66 16.39
N GLY A 435 -1.85 10.43 15.88
CA GLY A 435 -2.98 9.94 15.07
C GLY A 435 -4.33 9.99 15.79
N ARG A 436 -4.34 9.82 17.11
CA ARG A 436 -5.56 10.00 17.90
C ARG A 436 -6.12 11.41 17.77
N GLU A 437 -5.28 12.42 17.86
CA GLU A 437 -5.68 13.84 17.78
C GLU A 437 -6.13 14.19 16.36
N VAL A 438 -5.46 13.65 15.34
CA VAL A 438 -5.87 13.77 13.94
C VAL A 438 -7.25 13.14 13.74
N ARG A 439 -7.47 11.89 14.17
CA ARG A 439 -8.76 11.20 14.12
C ARG A 439 -9.87 12.00 14.80
N ASP A 440 -9.63 12.47 16.02
CA ASP A 440 -10.63 13.22 16.81
C ASP A 440 -10.96 14.56 16.11
N THR A 441 -10.00 15.15 15.40
CA THR A 441 -10.23 16.34 14.56
C THR A 441 -11.07 16.01 13.33
N LEU A 442 -10.77 14.91 12.61
CA LEU A 442 -11.57 14.46 11.46
C LEU A 442 -13.04 14.22 11.86
N MET A 443 -13.29 13.63 13.03
CA MET A 443 -14.64 13.40 13.57
C MET A 443 -15.41 14.69 13.90
N ARG A 444 -14.83 15.86 13.82
CA ARG A 444 -15.54 17.14 13.94
C ARG A 444 -16.30 17.51 12.67
N PHE A 445 -15.97 16.86 11.55
CA PHE A 445 -16.49 17.15 10.22
C PHE A 445 -17.28 15.95 9.69
N ARG A 446 -18.58 16.15 9.45
CA ARG A 446 -19.48 15.07 9.01
C ARG A 446 -19.23 14.61 7.57
N ASN A 447 -18.51 15.37 6.79
CA ASN A 447 -18.21 15.11 5.38
C ASN A 447 -16.84 14.45 5.12
N VAL A 448 -16.12 14.06 6.16
CA VAL A 448 -15.01 13.10 6.05
C VAL A 448 -15.60 11.70 5.93
N VAL A 449 -15.36 11.01 4.81
CA VAL A 449 -15.97 9.70 4.53
C VAL A 449 -14.99 8.55 4.69
N ALA A 450 -13.69 8.79 4.40
CA ALA A 450 -12.66 7.77 4.52
C ALA A 450 -11.29 8.38 4.87
N TRP A 451 -10.45 7.58 5.52
CA TRP A 451 -9.01 7.79 5.71
C TRP A 451 -8.27 6.57 5.17
N VAL A 452 -7.48 6.74 4.10
CA VAL A 452 -6.81 5.69 3.33
C VAL A 452 -5.32 5.77 3.60
N ASN A 453 -4.71 4.63 3.98
CA ASN A 453 -3.30 4.58 4.39
C ASN A 453 -2.63 3.23 4.14
N GLY A 454 -1.31 3.12 4.44
CA GLY A 454 -0.47 1.95 4.27
C GLY A 454 0.37 1.65 5.52
N HIS A 455 1.70 1.54 5.37
CA HIS A 455 2.70 1.43 6.42
C HIS A 455 2.75 0.10 7.19
N THR A 456 1.60 -0.45 7.58
CA THR A 456 1.57 -1.69 8.37
C THR A 456 1.71 -2.95 7.52
N HIS A 457 1.69 -2.80 6.18
CA HIS A 457 1.67 -3.89 5.20
C HIS A 457 0.50 -4.87 5.38
N GLU A 458 -0.55 -4.49 6.12
CA GLU A 458 -1.69 -5.33 6.47
C GLU A 458 -2.98 -4.80 5.83
N ASN A 459 -3.81 -5.69 5.28
CA ASN A 459 -5.18 -5.32 4.99
C ASN A 459 -5.97 -5.21 6.29
N ARG A 460 -6.39 -3.99 6.63
CA ARG A 460 -7.19 -3.72 7.82
C ARG A 460 -8.18 -2.58 7.56
N ILE A 461 -9.43 -2.77 7.96
CA ILE A 461 -10.48 -1.75 7.82
C ILE A 461 -11.09 -1.47 9.19
N THR A 462 -10.96 -0.24 9.65
CA THR A 462 -11.40 0.19 10.99
C THR A 462 -12.57 1.16 10.89
N ALA A 463 -13.64 0.89 11.66
CA ALA A 463 -14.78 1.78 11.80
C ALA A 463 -14.53 2.80 12.90
N HIS A 464 -14.36 4.07 12.58
CA HIS A 464 -14.29 5.16 13.55
C HIS A 464 -15.68 5.67 13.86
N ARG A 465 -16.23 5.21 14.99
CA ARG A 465 -17.60 5.52 15.43
C ARG A 465 -17.66 6.78 16.24
N HIS A 466 -18.66 7.61 15.96
CA HIS A 466 -19.01 8.79 16.73
C HIS A 466 -20.46 8.71 17.20
N ALA A 467 -20.82 9.40 18.30
CA ALA A 467 -22.18 9.43 18.83
C ALA A 467 -23.21 10.03 17.84
N ASP A 468 -22.82 11.03 17.02
CA ASP A 468 -23.54 11.40 15.80
C ASP A 468 -23.02 10.53 14.64
N PRO A 469 -23.80 9.57 14.10
CA PRO A 469 -23.32 8.64 13.06
C PRO A 469 -22.83 9.32 11.78
N ARG A 470 -23.27 10.55 11.48
CA ARG A 470 -22.79 11.31 10.30
C ARG A 470 -21.35 11.81 10.45
N ARG A 471 -20.79 11.76 11.65
CA ARG A 471 -19.41 12.12 11.98
C ARG A 471 -18.49 10.90 12.08
N SER A 472 -19.02 9.73 11.75
CA SER A 472 -18.29 8.48 11.68
C SER A 472 -17.70 8.30 10.30
N PHE A 473 -16.53 7.67 10.19
CA PHE A 473 -15.87 7.38 8.91
C PHE A 473 -15.09 6.06 8.96
N TRP A 474 -14.67 5.59 7.80
CA TRP A 474 -13.88 4.39 7.66
C TRP A 474 -12.40 4.71 7.49
N GLU A 475 -11.53 4.01 8.21
CA GLU A 475 -10.10 3.96 7.95
C GLU A 475 -9.78 2.67 7.19
N ILE A 476 -9.09 2.81 6.05
CA ILE A 476 -8.82 1.73 5.11
C ILE A 476 -7.32 1.62 4.94
N ASN A 477 -6.73 0.61 5.56
CA ASN A 477 -5.33 0.25 5.43
C ASN A 477 -5.19 -0.90 4.43
N THR A 478 -4.25 -0.80 3.50
CA THR A 478 -4.01 -1.80 2.47
C THR A 478 -2.65 -2.46 2.65
N ALA A 479 -2.59 -3.76 2.43
CA ALA A 479 -1.34 -4.51 2.44
C ALA A 479 -0.38 -4.00 1.36
N SER A 480 0.91 -4.06 1.65
CA SER A 480 1.97 -3.56 0.77
C SER A 480 2.04 -4.30 -0.57
N HIS A 481 2.67 -3.66 -1.56
CA HIS A 481 3.05 -4.35 -2.79
C HIS A 481 4.38 -5.13 -2.64
N VAL A 482 5.24 -4.75 -1.71
CA VAL A 482 6.53 -5.42 -1.52
C VAL A 482 6.41 -6.77 -0.84
N ASP A 483 5.51 -6.92 0.15
CA ASP A 483 5.31 -8.15 0.89
C ASP A 483 4.04 -8.88 0.46
N PHE A 484 4.03 -10.24 0.49
CA PHE A 484 2.82 -10.99 0.22
C PHE A 484 1.72 -10.60 1.23
N PRO A 485 0.49 -10.26 0.76
CA PRO A 485 -0.16 -10.68 -0.50
C PRO A 485 0.05 -9.76 -1.71
N GLN A 486 0.82 -8.71 -1.64
CA GLN A 486 1.16 -7.83 -2.77
C GLN A 486 -0.08 -7.18 -3.41
N HIS A 487 -0.88 -6.52 -2.60
CA HIS A 487 -2.15 -5.94 -3.02
C HIS A 487 -2.04 -4.46 -3.41
N ALA A 488 -2.94 -4.05 -4.29
CA ALA A 488 -3.49 -2.71 -4.39
C ALA A 488 -4.99 -2.78 -4.10
N ARG A 489 -5.66 -1.63 -3.96
CA ARG A 489 -7.08 -1.58 -3.61
C ARG A 489 -7.82 -0.59 -4.50
N ILE A 490 -8.95 -1.01 -5.08
CA ILE A 490 -9.94 -0.13 -5.71
C ILE A 490 -10.91 0.30 -4.63
N ILE A 491 -11.22 1.60 -4.55
CA ILE A 491 -12.17 2.20 -3.61
C ILE A 491 -13.21 2.96 -4.42
N GLU A 492 -14.47 2.55 -4.37
CA GLU A 492 -15.56 3.18 -5.10
C GLU A 492 -16.54 3.80 -4.10
N LEU A 493 -16.71 5.11 -4.14
CA LEU A 493 -17.67 5.85 -3.32
C LEU A 493 -19.00 5.96 -4.06
N CYS A 494 -20.09 5.58 -3.40
CA CYS A 494 -21.46 5.58 -3.96
C CYS A 494 -22.44 6.29 -3.03
N ASP A 495 -23.40 7.03 -3.62
CA ASP A 495 -24.61 7.48 -2.94
C ASP A 495 -25.71 6.41 -3.17
N ASN A 496 -26.23 5.86 -2.09
CA ASN A 496 -27.29 4.84 -2.13
C ASN A 496 -28.70 5.42 -2.30
N ALA A 497 -28.83 6.75 -2.26
CA ALA A 497 -30.11 7.48 -2.30
C ALA A 497 -31.09 7.11 -1.18
N ASP A 498 -30.63 6.43 -0.12
CA ASP A 498 -31.43 5.98 1.03
C ASP A 498 -31.02 6.66 2.35
N GLY A 499 -30.17 7.67 2.28
CA GLY A 499 -29.56 8.34 3.43
C GLY A 499 -28.26 7.68 3.90
N THR A 500 -27.70 6.76 3.10
CA THR A 500 -26.38 6.14 3.33
C THR A 500 -25.47 6.31 2.13
N LEU A 501 -24.18 6.13 2.36
CA LEU A 501 -23.15 5.94 1.34
C LEU A 501 -22.60 4.51 1.43
N SER A 502 -22.11 3.97 0.33
CA SER A 502 -21.28 2.77 0.28
C SER A 502 -19.87 3.13 -0.18
N LEU A 503 -18.87 2.58 0.50
CA LEU A 503 -17.50 2.49 0.00
C LEU A 503 -17.24 1.03 -0.33
N PHE A 504 -17.20 0.69 -1.63
CA PHE A 504 -16.72 -0.63 -2.05
C PHE A 504 -15.21 -0.63 -2.04
N THR A 505 -14.63 -1.64 -1.42
CA THR A 505 -13.19 -1.87 -1.48
C THR A 505 -12.93 -3.21 -2.16
N THR A 506 -12.13 -3.20 -3.21
CA THR A 506 -11.78 -4.40 -3.96
C THR A 506 -10.27 -4.52 -4.07
N LEU A 507 -9.72 -5.62 -3.58
CA LEU A 507 -8.29 -5.89 -3.71
C LEU A 507 -7.97 -6.35 -5.14
N VAL A 508 -6.78 -5.99 -5.59
CA VAL A 508 -6.22 -6.41 -6.86
C VAL A 508 -4.77 -6.83 -6.70
N GLU A 509 -4.37 -7.86 -7.45
CA GLU A 509 -3.00 -8.32 -7.57
C GLU A 509 -2.42 -7.92 -8.93
N SER A 510 -1.09 -7.98 -9.08
CA SER A 510 -0.43 -7.66 -10.35
C SER A 510 -0.92 -8.54 -11.51
N ALA A 511 -0.70 -8.10 -12.75
CA ALA A 511 -1.09 -8.85 -13.95
C ALA A 511 -0.22 -10.08 -14.24
N ALA A 512 0.84 -10.28 -13.43
CA ALA A 512 1.71 -11.45 -13.57
C ALA A 512 0.92 -12.76 -13.40
N PRO A 513 1.26 -13.82 -14.16
CA PRO A 513 0.70 -15.15 -13.96
C PRO A 513 0.86 -15.62 -12.51
N TYR A 514 -0.04 -16.45 -12.00
CA TYR A 514 0.08 -16.98 -10.64
C TYR A 514 1.23 -17.99 -10.54
N ALA A 515 1.34 -18.88 -11.52
CA ALA A 515 2.41 -19.86 -11.57
C ALA A 515 3.71 -19.22 -12.08
N ALA A 516 4.73 -19.18 -11.23
CA ALA A 516 6.03 -18.66 -11.63
C ALA A 516 6.78 -19.63 -12.54
N SER A 517 7.54 -19.09 -13.50
CA SER A 517 8.52 -19.82 -14.30
C SER A 517 9.91 -19.55 -13.74
N THR A 518 10.63 -20.60 -13.34
CA THR A 518 12.02 -20.50 -12.88
C THR A 518 13.01 -20.31 -14.02
N THR A 519 12.61 -20.60 -15.24
CA THR A 519 13.41 -20.43 -16.47
C THR A 519 12.96 -19.26 -17.33
N GLY A 520 11.84 -18.61 -16.97
CA GLY A 520 11.26 -17.49 -17.71
C GLY A 520 12.21 -16.30 -17.80
N GLN A 521 12.15 -15.62 -18.92
CA GLN A 521 13.03 -14.51 -19.26
C GLN A 521 12.27 -13.17 -19.33
N ASP A 522 10.98 -13.23 -19.50
CA ASP A 522 10.18 -12.02 -19.67
C ASP A 522 9.78 -11.37 -18.32
N GLN A 523 9.34 -10.13 -18.40
CA GLN A 523 8.98 -9.34 -17.23
C GLN A 523 7.82 -9.94 -16.43
N ALA A 524 6.87 -10.60 -17.09
CA ALA A 524 5.71 -11.21 -16.42
C ALA A 524 6.12 -12.45 -15.62
N ASP A 525 7.04 -13.25 -16.16
CA ASP A 525 7.62 -14.42 -15.47
C ASP A 525 8.41 -13.98 -14.22
N LEU A 526 9.23 -12.92 -14.33
CA LEU A 526 9.97 -12.36 -13.19
C LEU A 526 9.04 -11.79 -12.13
N ALA A 527 7.95 -11.13 -12.53
CA ALA A 527 6.96 -10.64 -11.59
C ALA A 527 6.14 -11.78 -10.92
N SER A 528 5.94 -12.91 -11.62
CA SER A 528 5.35 -14.13 -11.03
C SER A 528 6.29 -14.72 -9.98
N LEU A 529 7.58 -14.77 -10.29
CA LEU A 529 8.61 -15.22 -9.37
C LEU A 529 8.73 -14.27 -8.15
N TYR A 530 8.64 -12.96 -8.37
CA TYR A 530 8.55 -11.96 -7.29
C TYR A 530 7.46 -12.31 -6.27
N ARG A 531 6.24 -12.62 -6.74
CA ARG A 531 5.12 -13.02 -5.88
C ARG A 531 5.38 -14.36 -5.18
N GLU A 532 5.92 -15.35 -5.90
CA GLU A 532 6.18 -16.69 -5.33
C GLU A 532 7.26 -16.65 -4.26
N LEU A 533 8.36 -15.92 -4.48
CA LEU A 533 9.42 -15.74 -3.48
C LEU A 533 8.89 -15.01 -2.25
N SER A 534 8.07 -13.97 -2.44
CA SER A 534 7.44 -13.22 -1.34
C SER A 534 6.48 -14.08 -0.52
N TYR A 535 5.69 -14.96 -1.19
CA TYR A 535 4.83 -15.91 -0.48
C TYR A 535 5.62 -16.84 0.43
N ASN A 536 6.78 -17.31 -0.05
CA ASN A 536 7.60 -18.28 0.65
C ASN A 536 8.60 -17.64 1.63
N ASP A 537 8.66 -16.32 1.75
CA ASP A 537 9.57 -15.66 2.70
C ASP A 537 9.38 -16.24 4.11
N PRO A 538 10.44 -16.80 4.73
CA PRO A 538 10.37 -17.32 6.09
C PRO A 538 9.90 -16.30 7.15
N ASN A 539 10.00 -15.01 6.84
CA ASN A 539 9.55 -13.92 7.71
C ASN A 539 8.11 -13.48 7.43
N ARG A 540 7.44 -14.04 6.42
CA ARG A 540 6.07 -13.66 6.04
C ARG A 540 5.09 -13.88 7.20
N SER A 541 4.28 -12.86 7.47
CA SER A 541 3.16 -12.97 8.40
C SER A 541 1.85 -13.24 7.63
N ALA A 542 1.10 -14.26 8.03
CA ALA A 542 -0.23 -14.52 7.48
C ALA A 542 -1.24 -13.41 7.82
N ALA A 543 -0.99 -12.63 8.88
CA ALA A 543 -1.84 -11.51 9.30
C ALA A 543 -1.93 -10.42 8.23
N LEU A 544 -0.88 -10.24 7.40
CA LEU A 544 -0.84 -9.21 6.36
C LEU A 544 -1.99 -9.32 5.34
N THR A 545 -2.50 -10.54 5.12
CA THR A 545 -3.64 -10.77 4.23
C THR A 545 -4.94 -10.18 4.78
N GLY A 546 -5.06 -9.99 6.08
CA GLY A 546 -6.27 -9.54 6.76
C GLY A 546 -7.39 -10.58 6.79
N ALA A 547 -8.44 -10.32 7.57
CA ALA A 547 -9.66 -11.13 7.60
C ALA A 547 -10.55 -10.84 6.38
N ASP A 548 -11.57 -11.65 6.12
CA ASP A 548 -12.53 -11.41 5.02
C ASP A 548 -13.17 -10.01 5.11
N ALA A 549 -13.43 -9.54 6.33
CA ALA A 549 -13.99 -8.21 6.60
C ALA A 549 -13.00 -7.02 6.34
N ASP A 550 -11.74 -7.32 6.01
CA ASP A 550 -10.70 -6.35 5.73
C ASP A 550 -10.25 -6.38 4.25
N ARG A 551 -10.82 -7.30 3.45
CA ARG A 551 -10.45 -7.52 2.04
C ARG A 551 -11.43 -6.84 1.09
N ASN A 552 -12.30 -7.64 0.44
CA ASN A 552 -13.32 -7.12 -0.46
C ASN A 552 -14.57 -6.78 0.35
N THR A 553 -14.93 -5.51 0.45
CA THR A 553 -16.02 -5.09 1.34
C THR A 553 -16.94 -4.06 0.69
N GLU A 554 -18.19 -4.03 1.15
CA GLU A 554 -19.06 -2.87 1.06
C GLU A 554 -19.18 -2.25 2.46
N LEU A 555 -18.60 -1.08 2.64
CA LEU A 555 -18.56 -0.35 3.90
C LEU A 555 -19.69 0.69 3.91
N ILE A 556 -20.66 0.54 4.81
CA ILE A 556 -21.82 1.43 4.88
C ILE A 556 -21.56 2.54 5.90
N LEU A 557 -21.89 3.77 5.53
CA LEU A 557 -21.86 4.92 6.44
C LEU A 557 -23.04 5.87 6.18
N ARG A 558 -23.34 6.75 7.13
CA ARG A 558 -24.39 7.76 6.96
C ARG A 558 -24.00 8.78 5.90
N HIS A 559 -24.96 9.15 5.07
CA HIS A 559 -24.78 10.27 4.15
C HIS A 559 -24.62 11.57 4.95
N PRO A 560 -23.59 12.41 4.69
CA PRO A 560 -23.28 13.59 5.50
C PRO A 560 -24.42 14.59 5.64
N TRP A 561 -25.26 14.69 4.62
CA TRP A 561 -26.28 15.75 4.48
C TRP A 561 -27.72 15.25 4.43
N ARG A 562 -27.95 13.92 4.49
CA ARG A 562 -29.30 13.31 4.41
C ARG A 562 -29.63 12.47 5.62
#